data_3b11e0a866e90b864b0bf65fa2cc3000
#
_entry.id   3b11e0a866e90b864b0bf65fa2cc3000
#
_cell.length_a   1.000
_cell.length_b   1.000
_cell.length_c   1.000
_cell.angle_alpha   90.00
_cell.angle_beta   90.00
_cell.angle_gamma   90.00
#
_symmetry.space_group_name_H-M   'P 1'
#
loop_
_entity.id
_entity.type
_entity.pdbx_description
1 polymer ?
#
loop_
_entity_poly.entity_id
_entity_poly.type
_entity_poly.pdbx_seq_one_letter_code
_entity_poly.pdbx_strand_id
1 'polypeptide(L)'
;MDKARLYAEKPQVGDVVERELDPSYLGRIAAKTAEQAIKQRLRQFEKEHIYDEFRDQVGSLVTGIVRRKERGDLIVEVGKAEALLPWRERVPGEDWVPGERIRCLLNKLEQQGRGPELILSRSSLNFVRKLFEMEVAEIADGTVTLAAMAREPGYRTKVCVKSTDPKVDPVGACVGARGARVKSIVREMNGEKVDIVRW
;
A
#
# COMPACT_ATOMS: atom_id res chain seq x y z
N MET A 1 -25.64 -30.72 -21.66
CA MET A 1 -26.49 -30.75 -22.85
C MET A 1 -27.91 -31.21 -22.52
N ASP A 2 -28.13 -32.30 -21.82
CA ASP A 2 -29.48 -32.84 -21.59
C ASP A 2 -30.41 -31.94 -20.78
N LYS A 3 -29.90 -31.15 -19.85
CA LYS A 3 -30.68 -30.17 -19.09
C LYS A 3 -31.08 -28.94 -19.92
N ALA A 4 -30.28 -28.53 -20.89
CA ALA A 4 -30.57 -27.37 -21.75
C ALA A 4 -31.69 -27.69 -22.78
N ARG A 5 -31.85 -28.92 -23.18
CA ARG A 5 -32.94 -29.39 -24.07
C ARG A 5 -34.34 -29.27 -23.45
N LEU A 6 -34.43 -29.14 -22.12
CA LEU A 6 -35.70 -28.94 -21.43
C LEU A 6 -36.21 -27.48 -21.55
N TYR A 7 -35.36 -26.55 -21.98
CA TYR A 7 -35.64 -25.10 -21.98
C TYR A 7 -35.39 -24.42 -23.33
N ALA A 8 -34.78 -25.11 -24.30
CA ALA A 8 -34.57 -24.61 -25.66
C ALA A 8 -34.68 -25.78 -26.67
N GLU A 9 -35.30 -25.52 -27.83
CA GLU A 9 -35.56 -26.57 -28.83
C GLU A 9 -34.29 -27.16 -29.49
N LYS A 10 -33.21 -26.36 -29.63
CA LYS A 10 -31.92 -26.79 -30.21
C LYS A 10 -30.74 -26.05 -29.57
N PRO A 11 -30.41 -26.32 -28.31
CA PRO A 11 -29.34 -25.59 -27.65
C PRO A 11 -27.95 -26.00 -28.17
N GLN A 12 -27.12 -25.02 -28.47
CA GLN A 12 -25.71 -25.20 -28.83
C GLN A 12 -24.79 -24.90 -27.64
N VAL A 13 -23.54 -25.38 -27.71
CA VAL A 13 -22.54 -25.07 -26.65
C VAL A 13 -22.17 -23.60 -26.76
N GLY A 14 -22.46 -22.84 -25.69
CA GLY A 14 -22.27 -21.38 -25.61
C GLY A 14 -23.58 -20.58 -25.60
N ASP A 15 -24.72 -21.21 -25.88
CA ASP A 15 -26.03 -20.53 -25.80
C ASP A 15 -26.42 -20.25 -24.34
N VAL A 16 -26.96 -19.06 -24.11
CA VAL A 16 -27.57 -18.68 -22.85
C VAL A 16 -29.02 -19.14 -22.85
N VAL A 17 -29.38 -20.00 -21.89
CA VAL A 17 -30.72 -20.51 -21.71
C VAL A 17 -31.32 -19.94 -20.46
N GLU A 18 -32.41 -19.19 -20.59
CA GLU A 18 -33.16 -18.61 -19.47
C GLU A 18 -34.24 -19.58 -18.98
N ARG A 19 -34.35 -19.68 -17.67
CA ARG A 19 -35.40 -20.42 -16.99
C ARG A 19 -36.14 -19.53 -16.04
N GLU A 20 -37.46 -19.43 -16.23
CA GLU A 20 -38.34 -18.79 -15.25
C GLU A 20 -38.44 -19.68 -14.01
N LEU A 21 -38.08 -19.14 -12.86
CA LEU A 21 -38.16 -19.83 -11.57
C LEU A 21 -39.36 -19.31 -10.80
N ASP A 22 -40.24 -20.24 -10.38
CA ASP A 22 -41.33 -19.90 -9.48
C ASP A 22 -40.79 -19.44 -8.12
N PRO A 23 -41.02 -18.18 -7.71
CA PRO A 23 -40.50 -17.66 -6.45
C PRO A 23 -41.04 -18.36 -5.21
N SER A 24 -42.15 -19.13 -5.31
CA SER A 24 -42.69 -19.91 -4.19
C SER A 24 -41.74 -21.03 -3.69
N TYR A 25 -40.83 -21.51 -4.53
CA TYR A 25 -39.76 -22.45 -4.17
C TYR A 25 -38.62 -21.81 -3.38
N LEU A 26 -38.53 -20.51 -3.38
CA LEU A 26 -37.49 -19.76 -2.63
C LEU A 26 -37.99 -19.48 -1.21
N GLY A 27 -38.06 -20.51 -0.37
CA GLY A 27 -38.32 -20.32 1.04
C GLY A 27 -37.30 -19.36 1.70
N ARG A 28 -37.65 -18.81 2.89
CA ARG A 28 -36.80 -17.87 3.65
C ARG A 28 -35.34 -18.31 3.79
N ILE A 29 -35.10 -19.61 3.88
CA ILE A 29 -33.73 -20.18 4.02
C ILE A 29 -32.97 -20.02 2.71
N ALA A 30 -33.58 -20.31 1.56
CA ALA A 30 -32.98 -20.16 0.26
C ALA A 30 -32.67 -18.67 -0.08
N ALA A 31 -33.59 -17.78 0.24
CA ALA A 31 -33.40 -16.33 0.08
C ALA A 31 -32.21 -15.82 0.92
N LYS A 32 -32.13 -16.24 2.20
CA LYS A 32 -31.01 -15.87 3.08
C LYS A 32 -29.69 -16.45 2.63
N THR A 33 -29.68 -17.66 2.12
CA THR A 33 -28.47 -18.31 1.56
C THR A 33 -28.01 -17.60 0.29
N ALA A 34 -28.93 -17.24 -0.59
CA ALA A 34 -28.65 -16.45 -1.80
C ALA A 34 -28.07 -15.07 -1.45
N GLU A 35 -28.68 -14.36 -0.51
CA GLU A 35 -28.16 -13.07 -0.01
C GLU A 35 -26.74 -13.19 0.53
N GLN A 36 -26.47 -14.22 1.33
CA GLN A 36 -25.13 -14.48 1.86
C GLN A 36 -24.12 -14.79 0.74
N ALA A 37 -24.51 -15.62 -0.24
CA ALA A 37 -23.65 -15.96 -1.38
C ALA A 37 -23.32 -14.74 -2.24
N ILE A 38 -24.31 -13.87 -2.50
CA ILE A 38 -24.11 -12.62 -3.23
C ILE A 38 -23.19 -11.68 -2.46
N LYS A 39 -23.41 -11.49 -1.15
CA LYS A 39 -22.54 -10.67 -0.30
C LYS A 39 -21.10 -11.21 -0.25
N GLN A 40 -20.95 -12.53 -0.20
CA GLN A 40 -19.63 -13.16 -0.23
C GLN A 40 -18.93 -12.94 -1.57
N ARG A 41 -19.65 -13.09 -2.68
CA ARG A 41 -19.08 -12.87 -4.02
C ARG A 41 -18.71 -11.41 -4.26
N LEU A 42 -19.56 -10.47 -3.82
CA LEU A 42 -19.26 -9.04 -3.89
C LEU A 42 -17.99 -8.68 -3.13
N ARG A 43 -17.85 -9.17 -1.89
CA ARG A 43 -16.63 -8.98 -1.11
C ARG A 43 -15.39 -9.56 -1.79
N GLN A 44 -15.53 -10.67 -2.49
CA GLN A 44 -14.41 -11.27 -3.23
C GLN A 44 -13.98 -10.38 -4.40
N PHE A 45 -14.92 -9.84 -5.17
CA PHE A 45 -14.62 -8.89 -6.24
C PHE A 45 -13.96 -7.61 -5.73
N GLU A 46 -14.48 -7.04 -4.62
CA GLU A 46 -13.86 -5.87 -3.99
C GLU A 46 -12.40 -6.13 -3.62
N LYS A 47 -12.10 -7.33 -3.11
CA LYS A 47 -10.75 -7.74 -2.74
C LYS A 47 -9.82 -7.91 -3.94
N GLU A 48 -10.31 -8.57 -4.99
CA GLU A 48 -9.56 -8.75 -6.23
C GLU A 48 -9.22 -7.38 -6.83
N HIS A 49 -10.18 -6.45 -6.82
CA HIS A 49 -9.96 -5.09 -7.29
C HIS A 49 -8.92 -4.31 -6.48
N ILE A 50 -8.99 -4.39 -5.14
CA ILE A 50 -7.98 -3.78 -4.25
C ILE A 50 -6.59 -4.39 -4.52
N TYR A 51 -6.51 -5.70 -4.70
CA TYR A 51 -5.24 -6.37 -5.01
C TYR A 51 -4.63 -5.86 -6.32
N ASP A 52 -5.43 -5.78 -7.37
CA ASP A 52 -4.97 -5.31 -8.68
C ASP A 52 -4.56 -3.83 -8.65
N GLU A 53 -5.28 -2.99 -7.88
CA GLU A 53 -4.96 -1.56 -7.71
C GLU A 53 -3.63 -1.34 -6.99
N PHE A 54 -3.32 -2.15 -5.96
CA PHE A 54 -2.14 -1.93 -5.12
C PHE A 54 -0.94 -2.82 -5.46
N ARG A 55 -1.12 -3.84 -6.29
CA ARG A 55 -0.04 -4.78 -6.66
C ARG A 55 1.20 -4.07 -7.19
N ASP A 56 1.02 -3.12 -8.08
CA ASP A 56 2.11 -2.38 -8.71
C ASP A 56 2.65 -1.22 -7.85
N GLN A 57 1.99 -0.94 -6.73
CA GLN A 57 2.37 0.09 -5.77
C GLN A 57 3.22 -0.44 -4.61
N VAL A 58 3.44 -1.76 -4.53
CA VAL A 58 4.33 -2.35 -3.52
C VAL A 58 5.74 -1.76 -3.66
N GLY A 59 6.29 -1.29 -2.55
CA GLY A 59 7.56 -0.57 -2.51
C GLY A 59 7.46 0.92 -2.81
N SER A 60 6.26 1.48 -3.01
CA SER A 60 6.02 2.91 -3.20
C SER A 60 5.50 3.57 -1.92
N LEU A 61 5.61 4.91 -1.85
CA LEU A 61 5.00 5.71 -0.79
C LEU A 61 3.51 5.86 -1.04
N VAL A 62 2.73 5.59 -0.01
CA VAL A 62 1.29 5.82 0.02
C VAL A 62 0.94 6.78 1.13
N THR A 63 -0.11 7.57 0.93
CA THR A 63 -0.62 8.47 1.94
C THR A 63 -2.03 8.04 2.33
N GLY A 64 -2.28 7.94 3.62
CA GLY A 64 -3.57 7.56 4.15
C GLY A 64 -3.97 8.40 5.37
N ILE A 65 -5.12 8.05 5.94
CA ILE A 65 -5.67 8.66 7.15
C ILE A 65 -5.76 7.56 8.22
N VAL A 66 -5.21 7.83 9.39
CA VAL A 66 -5.33 6.92 10.54
C VAL A 66 -6.80 6.84 10.96
N ARG A 67 -7.38 5.64 10.95
CA ARG A 67 -8.78 5.42 11.32
C ARG A 67 -8.92 5.02 12.78
N ARG A 68 -8.12 4.07 13.21
CA ARG A 68 -8.19 3.54 14.59
C ARG A 68 -6.89 2.84 14.97
N LYS A 69 -6.72 2.61 16.28
CA LYS A 69 -5.63 1.82 16.84
C LYS A 69 -6.19 0.54 17.41
N GLU A 70 -5.70 -0.60 16.97
CA GLU A 70 -6.13 -1.92 17.40
C GLU A 70 -4.94 -2.74 17.92
N ARG A 71 -4.94 -3.10 19.21
CA ARG A 71 -3.90 -3.93 19.84
C ARG A 71 -2.46 -3.45 19.64
N GLY A 72 -2.28 -2.13 19.43
CA GLY A 72 -0.97 -1.52 19.16
C GLY A 72 -0.69 -1.24 17.68
N ASP A 73 -1.37 -1.89 16.77
CA ASP A 73 -1.31 -1.63 15.34
C ASP A 73 -2.20 -0.44 14.97
N LEU A 74 -1.90 0.21 13.83
CA LEU A 74 -2.72 1.28 13.29
C LEU A 74 -3.43 0.79 12.03
N ILE A 75 -4.73 1.05 11.96
CA ILE A 75 -5.50 0.88 10.75
C ILE A 75 -5.54 2.22 10.03
N VAL A 76 -5.04 2.21 8.80
CA VAL A 76 -4.88 3.39 7.95
C VAL A 76 -5.75 3.20 6.71
N GLU A 77 -6.57 4.19 6.39
CA GLU A 77 -7.32 4.21 5.14
C GLU A 77 -6.44 4.79 4.03
N VAL A 78 -6.18 4.00 3.00
CA VAL A 78 -5.44 4.37 1.80
C VAL A 78 -6.38 4.27 0.60
N GLY A 79 -6.81 5.40 0.08
CA GLY A 79 -7.85 5.43 -0.95
C GLY A 79 -9.17 4.82 -0.44
N LYS A 80 -9.58 3.70 -1.01
CA LYS A 80 -10.78 2.94 -0.59
C LYS A 80 -10.45 1.69 0.22
N ALA A 81 -9.17 1.42 0.45
CA ALA A 81 -8.71 0.23 1.15
C ALA A 81 -8.30 0.53 2.59
N GLU A 82 -8.51 -0.43 3.49
CA GLU A 82 -7.90 -0.43 4.81
C GLU A 82 -6.53 -1.10 4.74
N ALA A 83 -5.51 -0.44 5.28
CA ALA A 83 -4.15 -0.92 5.37
C ALA A 83 -3.73 -1.04 6.85
N LEU A 84 -2.89 -2.02 7.12
CA LEU A 84 -2.35 -2.27 8.45
C LEU A 84 -0.94 -1.68 8.56
N LEU A 85 -0.70 -0.85 9.57
CA LEU A 85 0.64 -0.47 10.01
C LEU A 85 0.92 -1.16 11.34
N PRO A 86 1.62 -2.33 11.32
CA PRO A 86 1.92 -3.09 12.52
C PRO A 86 2.81 -2.29 13.49
N TRP A 87 2.70 -2.51 14.77
CA TRP A 87 3.48 -1.83 15.78
C TRP A 87 5.01 -1.96 15.56
N ARG A 88 5.46 -3.09 15.01
CA ARG A 88 6.87 -3.37 14.66
C ARG A 88 7.39 -2.56 13.47
N GLU A 89 6.46 -2.12 12.62
CA GLU A 89 6.75 -1.31 11.43
C GLU A 89 6.54 0.19 11.69
N ARG A 90 6.19 0.56 12.92
CA ARG A 90 6.12 1.94 13.38
C ARG A 90 7.49 2.45 13.82
N VAL A 91 7.64 3.75 13.88
CA VAL A 91 8.84 4.41 14.40
C VAL A 91 8.63 4.72 15.89
N PRO A 92 9.56 4.36 16.77
CA PRO A 92 9.50 4.76 18.18
C PRO A 92 9.40 6.29 18.33
N GLY A 93 8.51 6.74 19.21
CA GLY A 93 8.28 8.17 19.43
C GLY A 93 7.27 8.83 18.49
N GLU A 94 6.75 8.12 17.49
CA GLU A 94 5.60 8.57 16.71
C GLU A 94 4.30 8.16 17.40
N ASP A 95 3.48 9.13 17.79
CA ASP A 95 2.16 8.88 18.36
C ASP A 95 1.08 9.44 17.45
N TRP A 96 0.46 8.55 16.68
CA TRP A 96 -0.55 8.87 15.70
C TRP A 96 -1.93 8.75 16.29
N VAL A 97 -2.78 9.77 16.05
CA VAL A 97 -4.18 9.78 16.49
C VAL A 97 -5.12 9.62 15.31
N PRO A 98 -6.33 9.06 15.54
CA PRO A 98 -7.34 8.96 14.50
C PRO A 98 -7.66 10.30 13.85
N GLY A 99 -7.74 10.34 12.52
CA GLY A 99 -7.95 11.53 11.72
C GLY A 99 -6.66 12.15 11.15
N GLU A 100 -5.51 11.78 11.65
CA GLU A 100 -4.25 12.30 11.13
C GLU A 100 -3.87 11.68 9.79
N ARG A 101 -3.24 12.51 8.95
CA ARG A 101 -2.69 12.08 7.67
C ARG A 101 -1.30 11.50 7.88
N ILE A 102 -1.10 10.29 7.41
CA ILE A 102 0.16 9.55 7.55
C ILE A 102 0.68 9.13 6.17
N ARG A 103 1.99 9.25 5.97
CA ARG A 103 2.69 8.70 4.80
C ARG A 103 3.46 7.47 5.20
N CYS A 104 3.31 6.40 4.46
CA CYS A 104 3.97 5.12 4.72
C CYS A 104 4.51 4.51 3.44
N LEU A 105 5.44 3.57 3.57
CA LEU A 105 5.79 2.66 2.51
C LEU A 105 4.75 1.54 2.45
N LEU A 106 4.20 1.23 1.28
CA LEU A 106 3.48 -0.02 1.07
C LEU A 106 4.51 -1.15 0.99
N ASN A 107 4.74 -1.82 2.12
CA ASN A 107 5.82 -2.78 2.27
C ASN A 107 5.48 -4.12 1.62
N LYS A 108 4.26 -4.60 1.84
CA LYS A 108 3.78 -5.88 1.34
C LYS A 108 2.29 -5.83 1.03
N LEU A 109 1.88 -6.70 0.13
CA LEU A 109 0.49 -7.03 -0.15
C LEU A 109 0.31 -8.52 0.10
N GLU A 110 -0.38 -8.88 1.18
CA GLU A 110 -0.60 -10.27 1.58
C GLU A 110 -2.02 -10.70 1.22
N GLN A 111 -2.13 -11.91 0.64
CA GLN A 111 -3.43 -12.56 0.41
C GLN A 111 -3.69 -13.55 1.54
N GLN A 112 -4.17 -13.09 2.69
CA GLN A 112 -4.56 -13.97 3.78
C GLN A 112 -6.08 -14.03 3.92
N GLY A 113 -6.63 -15.25 3.95
CA GLY A 113 -7.98 -15.73 4.28
C GLY A 113 -9.21 -14.81 4.11
N ARG A 114 -9.14 -13.56 4.53
CA ARG A 114 -10.26 -12.60 4.47
C ARG A 114 -10.07 -11.48 3.44
N GLY A 115 -8.96 -11.44 2.71
CA GLY A 115 -8.68 -10.47 1.64
C GLY A 115 -7.25 -9.98 1.58
N PRO A 116 -6.90 -9.16 0.58
CA PRO A 116 -5.60 -8.53 0.54
C PRO A 116 -5.44 -7.65 1.77
N GLU A 117 -4.35 -7.87 2.47
CA GLU A 117 -3.92 -7.07 3.58
C GLU A 117 -2.76 -6.20 3.11
N LEU A 118 -2.97 -4.89 3.07
CA LEU A 118 -1.93 -3.93 2.75
C LEU A 118 -1.11 -3.70 4.01
N ILE A 119 0.14 -4.14 4.01
CA ILE A 119 1.06 -3.96 5.14
C ILE A 119 1.93 -2.74 4.88
N LEU A 120 1.78 -1.76 5.74
CA LEU A 120 2.53 -0.51 5.71
C LEU A 120 3.78 -0.58 6.59
N SER A 121 4.77 0.25 6.26
CA SER A 121 5.97 0.42 7.09
C SER A 121 6.42 1.87 7.10
N ARG A 122 6.85 2.33 8.27
CA ARG A 122 7.61 3.58 8.47
C ARG A 122 9.02 3.30 9.02
N SER A 123 9.25 2.11 9.59
CA SER A 123 10.56 1.69 10.11
C SER A 123 11.51 1.20 9.01
N SER A 124 11.00 0.78 7.87
CA SER A 124 11.80 0.24 6.76
C SER A 124 12.83 1.23 6.22
N LEU A 125 14.01 0.72 5.87
CA LEU A 125 15.05 1.47 5.18
C LEU A 125 14.55 2.00 3.81
N ASN A 126 13.71 1.22 3.13
CA ASN A 126 13.13 1.59 1.86
C ASN A 126 12.16 2.79 1.98
N PHE A 127 11.53 3.00 3.13
CA PHE A 127 10.75 4.21 3.39
C PHE A 127 11.60 5.47 3.22
N VAL A 128 12.78 5.50 3.85
CA VAL A 128 13.71 6.63 3.72
C VAL A 128 14.23 6.76 2.29
N ARG A 129 14.57 5.64 1.64
CA ARG A 129 14.99 5.65 0.23
C ARG A 129 13.97 6.34 -0.66
N LYS A 130 12.69 5.98 -0.50
CA LYS A 130 11.59 6.58 -1.28
C LYS A 130 11.34 8.06 -0.94
N LEU A 131 11.60 8.48 0.29
CA LEU A 131 11.58 9.90 0.64
C LEU A 131 12.68 10.68 -0.10
N PHE A 132 13.89 10.12 -0.18
CA PHE A 132 14.96 10.72 -0.96
C PHE A 132 14.64 10.77 -2.46
N GLU A 133 14.10 9.69 -3.04
CA GLU A 133 13.67 9.68 -4.44
C GLU A 133 12.61 10.74 -4.74
N MET A 134 11.72 11.01 -3.78
CA MET A 134 10.65 12.02 -3.94
C MET A 134 11.18 13.47 -3.83
N GLU A 135 12.11 13.72 -2.88
CA GLU A 135 12.59 15.07 -2.56
C GLU A 135 13.79 15.50 -3.41
N VAL A 136 14.54 14.56 -3.99
CA VAL A 136 15.80 14.80 -4.71
C VAL A 136 15.66 14.34 -6.16
N ALA A 137 15.48 15.31 -7.06
CA ALA A 137 15.29 15.01 -8.47
C ALA A 137 16.48 14.23 -9.08
N GLU A 138 17.70 14.56 -8.65
CA GLU A 138 18.94 13.91 -9.09
C GLU A 138 19.04 12.44 -8.65
N ILE A 139 18.26 12.02 -7.64
CA ILE A 139 18.10 10.60 -7.29
C ILE A 139 17.03 9.96 -8.14
N ALA A 140 15.94 10.68 -8.40
CA ALA A 140 14.84 10.17 -9.23
C ALA A 140 15.27 9.91 -10.68
N ASP A 141 16.16 10.75 -11.24
CA ASP A 141 16.71 10.59 -12.60
C ASP A 141 17.95 9.67 -12.67
N GLY A 142 18.47 9.22 -11.51
CA GLY A 142 19.60 8.29 -11.42
C GLY A 142 20.97 8.95 -11.51
N THR A 143 21.08 10.29 -11.61
CA THR A 143 22.35 11.03 -11.60
C THR A 143 23.06 10.85 -10.25
N VAL A 144 22.30 10.88 -9.16
CA VAL A 144 22.79 10.57 -7.80
C VAL A 144 22.20 9.26 -7.34
N THR A 145 23.01 8.41 -6.75
CA THR A 145 22.58 7.11 -6.22
C THR A 145 22.84 6.99 -4.72
N LEU A 146 21.93 6.32 -4.02
CA LEU A 146 22.08 5.95 -2.62
C LEU A 146 22.91 4.65 -2.55
N ALA A 147 24.24 4.80 -2.42
CA ALA A 147 25.20 3.67 -2.48
C ALA A 147 25.06 2.75 -1.26
N ALA A 148 24.90 3.31 -0.07
CA ALA A 148 24.68 2.56 1.16
C ALA A 148 23.80 3.37 2.12
N MET A 149 23.04 2.66 2.95
CA MET A 149 22.20 3.27 3.99
C MET A 149 22.20 2.39 5.24
N ALA A 150 22.20 3.03 6.39
CA ALA A 150 22.00 2.40 7.69
C ALA A 150 21.04 3.24 8.52
N ARG A 151 20.07 2.60 9.19
CA ARG A 151 19.02 3.28 9.93
C ARG A 151 18.76 2.63 11.27
N GLU A 152 18.63 3.46 12.27
CA GLU A 152 18.00 3.16 13.54
C GLU A 152 16.71 3.99 13.62
N PRO A 153 15.52 3.39 13.40
CA PRO A 153 14.27 4.11 13.25
C PRO A 153 13.95 4.98 14.48
N GLY A 154 13.61 6.25 14.24
CA GLY A 154 13.32 7.25 15.26
C GLY A 154 14.54 7.90 15.91
N TYR A 155 15.74 7.40 15.61
CA TYR A 155 16.98 7.96 16.15
C TYR A 155 17.84 8.61 15.07
N ARG A 156 18.36 7.82 14.13
CA ARG A 156 19.31 8.30 13.11
C ARG A 156 19.34 7.44 11.87
N THR A 157 19.44 8.10 10.71
CA THR A 157 19.76 7.48 9.42
C THR A 157 21.04 8.04 8.87
N LYS A 158 21.96 7.16 8.42
CA LYS A 158 23.16 7.53 7.65
C LYS A 158 22.98 7.10 6.21
N VAL A 159 23.29 8.00 5.29
CA VAL A 159 23.13 7.79 3.85
C VAL A 159 24.43 8.12 3.15
N CYS A 160 24.97 7.15 2.41
CA CYS A 160 26.11 7.34 1.54
C CYS A 160 25.62 7.57 0.10
N VAL A 161 26.03 8.68 -0.50
CA VAL A 161 25.59 9.11 -1.82
C VAL A 161 26.76 9.19 -2.80
N LYS A 162 26.49 8.79 -4.05
CA LYS A 162 27.44 8.79 -5.16
C LYS A 162 26.80 9.45 -6.37
N SER A 163 27.56 10.25 -7.10
CA SER A 163 27.13 10.78 -8.40
C SER A 163 27.79 10.02 -9.55
N THR A 164 27.05 9.85 -10.63
CA THR A 164 27.56 9.37 -11.92
C THR A 164 28.12 10.50 -12.78
N ASP A 165 27.67 11.75 -12.54
CA ASP A 165 28.19 12.95 -13.18
C ASP A 165 29.22 13.65 -12.27
N PRO A 166 30.48 13.82 -12.69
CA PRO A 166 31.51 14.52 -11.91
C PRO A 166 31.17 15.99 -11.61
N LYS A 167 30.29 16.61 -12.39
CA LYS A 167 29.85 18.00 -12.20
C LYS A 167 28.80 18.17 -11.12
N VAL A 168 28.16 17.08 -10.68
CA VAL A 168 27.09 17.10 -9.68
C VAL A 168 27.65 16.68 -8.33
N ASP A 169 27.58 17.58 -7.35
CA ASP A 169 27.89 17.23 -5.97
C ASP A 169 26.73 16.43 -5.35
N PRO A 170 26.92 15.13 -5.07
CA PRO A 170 25.84 14.27 -4.58
C PRO A 170 25.35 14.66 -3.19
N VAL A 171 26.22 15.19 -2.33
CA VAL A 171 25.83 15.64 -0.99
C VAL A 171 25.02 16.94 -1.08
N GLY A 172 25.52 17.90 -1.87
CA GLY A 172 24.83 19.17 -2.09
C GLY A 172 23.43 18.98 -2.70
N ALA A 173 23.28 18.05 -3.66
CA ALA A 173 22.00 17.70 -4.26
C ALA A 173 20.99 17.17 -3.23
N CYS A 174 21.43 16.28 -2.35
CA CYS A 174 20.57 15.70 -1.30
C CYS A 174 20.22 16.70 -0.18
N VAL A 175 21.17 17.56 0.18
CA VAL A 175 20.96 18.60 1.22
C VAL A 175 20.02 19.69 0.71
N GLY A 176 20.22 20.12 -0.54
CA GLY A 176 19.47 21.19 -1.18
C GLY A 176 19.83 22.59 -0.64
N ALA A 177 19.25 23.63 -1.25
CA ALA A 177 19.50 25.02 -0.87
C ALA A 177 19.13 25.25 0.61
N ARG A 178 20.10 25.69 1.39
CA ARG A 178 19.94 25.92 2.86
C ARG A 178 19.42 24.72 3.65
N GLY A 179 19.64 23.49 3.12
CA GLY A 179 19.17 22.26 3.75
C GLY A 179 17.68 22.00 3.57
N ALA A 180 17.00 22.61 2.60
CA ALA A 180 15.55 22.50 2.46
C ALA A 180 15.08 21.06 2.22
N ARG A 181 15.77 20.32 1.33
CA ARG A 181 15.42 18.94 0.99
C ARG A 181 15.59 17.98 2.18
N VAL A 182 16.76 18.02 2.81
CA VAL A 182 17.01 17.16 3.99
C VAL A 182 16.08 17.51 5.16
N LYS A 183 15.75 18.79 5.35
CA LYS A 183 14.78 19.21 6.39
C LYS A 183 13.37 18.70 6.13
N SER A 184 12.94 18.63 4.86
CA SER A 184 11.66 18.03 4.48
C SER A 184 11.62 16.56 4.87
N ILE A 185 12.68 15.80 4.55
CA ILE A 185 12.81 14.38 4.90
C ILE A 185 12.81 14.20 6.43
N VAL A 186 13.61 14.96 7.15
CA VAL A 186 13.68 14.91 8.63
C VAL A 186 12.33 15.20 9.26
N ARG A 187 11.57 16.18 8.72
CA ARG A 187 10.22 16.49 9.18
C ARG A 187 9.26 15.35 8.97
N GLU A 188 9.30 14.69 7.78
CA GLU A 188 8.47 13.52 7.49
C GLU A 188 8.80 12.35 8.43
N MET A 189 10.06 12.22 8.86
CA MET A 189 10.54 11.19 9.79
C MET A 189 10.44 11.61 11.26
N ASN A 190 9.57 12.57 11.57
CA ASN A 190 9.33 13.05 12.93
C ASN A 190 10.59 13.48 13.70
N GLY A 191 11.55 14.12 13.00
CA GLY A 191 12.78 14.63 13.62
C GLY A 191 13.94 13.63 13.69
N GLU A 192 13.82 12.45 13.09
CA GLU A 192 14.94 11.49 12.96
C GLU A 192 16.13 12.15 12.27
N LYS A 193 17.33 12.06 12.87
CA LYS A 193 18.54 12.69 12.33
C LYS A 193 19.00 12.01 11.04
N VAL A 194 19.34 12.81 10.03
CA VAL A 194 19.84 12.32 8.75
C VAL A 194 21.23 12.86 8.48
N ASP A 195 22.20 11.96 8.39
CA ASP A 195 23.59 12.26 8.03
C ASP A 195 23.82 11.82 6.58
N ILE A 196 24.27 12.74 5.73
CA ILE A 196 24.54 12.46 4.32
C ILE A 196 26.04 12.59 4.12
N VAL A 197 26.66 11.53 3.61
CA VAL A 197 28.09 11.46 3.36
C VAL A 197 28.36 11.01 1.92
N ARG A 198 29.50 11.44 1.37
CA ARG A 198 29.95 10.98 0.05
C ARG A 198 30.48 9.55 0.19
N TRP A 199 30.15 8.72 -0.80
CA TRP A 199 30.68 7.35 -0.93
C TRP A 199 32.16 7.33 -1.30
#